data_426b87491a5c23a3f01343ca4a42998a
#
_entry.id   426b87491a5c23a3f01343ca4a42998a
#
_cell.length_a   1.000
_cell.length_b   1.000
_cell.length_c   1.000
_cell.angle_alpha   90.00
_cell.angle_beta   90.00
_cell.angle_gamma   90.00
#
_symmetry.space_group_name_H-M   'P 1'
#
loop_
_entity.id
_entity.type
_entity.pdbx_description
1 polymer ?
#
loop_
_entity_poly.entity_id
_entity_poly.type
_entity_poly.pdbx_seq_one_letter_code
_entity_poly.pdbx_strand_id
1 'polypeptide(L)'
;MKYSLCLSLLFALSTTAFSAETWPRFRGEDGTGVSAAKIPTKLNKESLLWSAKLPGPGSSSPVIWEDKLYVTSEDRDKKTVSLVCINAKSGMPEWTKKLSVGDYHLHRFNNTAAASPAVSADAVVVAWYDGKNEVAKLSAFNHSGKDLWTYEVGPQKSQHGINLHPVIHLDRVIVSHLHMNDGYIGAISLKTGKAIWKTPYAGEGKKTSYVTPLVREKTGDKHEVIVASHSLGVVGLDFSSGKELWSLPDTMKQRTIVSPINVLAGSGSDDCLVAVGCKSGVYFAVRPPVTRNDKPLIVWKMKGDTPYVPTPVSNGQTVFTLSDGGALSALDAPTGKEQWKVKLQANFYASPIIAGGKLYALSREGEMIVADVSKGYQELSRSSLSPGPETQWADATPAIAHGKIYVRLGARLDCFGSK
;
A
#
# COMPACT_ATOMS: atom_id res chain seq x y z
N MET A 1 -14.97 35.12 -57.63
CA MET A 1 -15.41 34.80 -56.26
C MET A 1 -15.22 33.29 -56.05
N LYS A 2 -14.20 32.90 -55.31
CA LYS A 2 -13.94 31.47 -54.96
C LYS A 2 -14.18 31.35 -53.45
N TYR A 3 -15.20 30.62 -53.04
CA TYR A 3 -15.48 30.30 -51.64
C TYR A 3 -14.66 29.04 -51.28
N SER A 4 -13.75 29.21 -50.31
CA SER A 4 -12.97 28.09 -49.69
C SER A 4 -13.74 27.61 -48.46
N LEU A 5 -14.24 26.39 -48.49
CA LEU A 5 -14.92 25.74 -47.38
C LEU A 5 -13.84 25.14 -46.47
N CYS A 6 -13.64 25.73 -45.29
CA CYS A 6 -12.84 25.12 -44.21
C CYS A 6 -13.69 24.09 -43.48
N LEU A 7 -13.34 22.82 -43.63
CA LEU A 7 -13.91 21.70 -42.93
C LEU A 7 -13.15 21.55 -41.59
N SER A 8 -13.74 22.00 -40.49
CA SER A 8 -13.19 21.79 -39.15
C SER A 8 -13.51 20.36 -38.68
N LEU A 9 -12.52 19.48 -38.69
CA LEU A 9 -12.61 18.18 -38.05
C LEU A 9 -12.56 18.36 -36.52
N LEU A 10 -13.72 18.19 -35.85
CA LEU A 10 -13.76 18.00 -34.41
C LEU A 10 -13.28 16.56 -34.08
N PHE A 11 -12.08 16.44 -33.56
CA PHE A 11 -11.63 15.22 -32.88
C PHE A 11 -12.36 15.13 -31.53
N ALA A 12 -13.39 14.30 -31.45
CA ALA A 12 -13.96 13.91 -30.19
C ALA A 12 -12.96 12.97 -29.50
N LEU A 13 -12.20 13.49 -28.52
CA LEU A 13 -11.47 12.65 -27.57
C LEU A 13 -12.52 11.90 -26.72
N SER A 14 -12.80 10.65 -27.10
CA SER A 14 -13.50 9.72 -26.24
C SER A 14 -12.57 9.36 -25.08
N THR A 15 -12.74 10.04 -23.94
CA THR A 15 -12.18 9.57 -22.67
C THR A 15 -12.94 8.29 -22.29
N THR A 16 -12.44 7.14 -22.72
CA THR A 16 -12.80 5.87 -22.13
C THR A 16 -12.34 5.94 -20.68
N ALA A 17 -13.29 6.06 -19.75
CA ALA A 17 -13.03 5.83 -18.35
C ALA A 17 -12.55 4.37 -18.23
N PHE A 18 -11.25 4.15 -18.17
CA PHE A 18 -10.69 2.86 -17.80
C PHE A 18 -11.20 2.55 -16.40
N SER A 19 -12.13 1.60 -16.29
CA SER A 19 -12.32 0.86 -15.06
C SER A 19 -10.95 0.27 -14.72
N ALA A 20 -10.33 0.67 -13.62
CA ALA A 20 -9.00 0.22 -13.27
C ALA A 20 -9.01 -1.31 -13.20
N GLU A 21 -8.43 -1.96 -14.19
CA GLU A 21 -8.30 -3.42 -14.28
C GLU A 21 -7.13 -3.91 -13.43
N THR A 22 -6.44 -2.99 -12.74
CA THR A 22 -5.24 -3.24 -11.98
C THR A 22 -5.32 -2.66 -10.56
N TRP A 23 -4.64 -3.32 -9.64
CA TRP A 23 -4.34 -2.87 -8.28
C TRP A 23 -2.93 -3.35 -7.94
N PRO A 24 -1.89 -2.74 -8.54
CA PRO A 24 -0.59 -3.39 -8.76
C PRO A 24 0.29 -3.48 -7.53
N ARG A 25 -0.06 -2.83 -6.43
CA ARG A 25 0.68 -2.86 -5.16
C ARG A 25 -0.23 -2.56 -3.98
N PHE A 26 0.33 -2.58 -2.78
CA PHE A 26 -0.36 -2.11 -1.58
C PHE A 26 -1.01 -0.74 -1.82
N ARG A 27 -2.35 -0.69 -1.70
CA ARG A 27 -3.20 0.50 -1.89
C ARG A 27 -3.30 1.02 -3.33
N GLY A 28 -3.12 0.16 -4.31
CA GLY A 28 -3.38 0.49 -5.73
C GLY A 28 -2.22 1.16 -6.46
N GLU A 29 -2.49 1.71 -7.62
CA GLU A 29 -1.49 2.11 -8.61
C GLU A 29 -0.46 3.09 -8.06
N ASP A 30 -0.90 4.13 -7.40
CA ASP A 30 -0.05 5.16 -6.80
C ASP A 30 0.02 5.08 -5.25
N GLY A 31 -0.55 4.01 -4.67
CA GLY A 31 -0.59 3.80 -3.22
C GLY A 31 -1.60 4.69 -2.48
N THR A 32 -2.50 5.36 -3.20
CA THR A 32 -3.49 6.26 -2.59
C THR A 32 -4.61 5.52 -1.86
N GLY A 33 -4.94 4.30 -2.27
CA GLY A 33 -6.09 3.56 -1.75
C GLY A 33 -7.43 4.04 -2.32
N VAL A 34 -7.40 4.73 -3.47
CA VAL A 34 -8.59 5.31 -4.09
C VAL A 34 -8.86 4.67 -5.43
N SER A 35 -10.13 4.39 -5.71
CA SER A 35 -10.62 3.92 -7.01
C SER A 35 -11.92 4.66 -7.37
N ALA A 36 -12.05 5.02 -8.64
CA ALA A 36 -13.32 5.55 -9.17
C ALA A 36 -14.39 4.46 -9.34
N ALA A 37 -14.00 3.18 -9.28
CA ALA A 37 -14.90 2.05 -9.49
C ALA A 37 -16.04 2.03 -8.48
N LYS A 38 -17.25 1.81 -8.96
CA LYS A 38 -18.42 1.54 -8.12
C LYS A 38 -18.44 0.07 -7.76
N ILE A 39 -18.38 -0.23 -6.49
CA ILE A 39 -18.42 -1.59 -5.93
C ILE A 39 -19.61 -1.70 -4.95
N PRO A 40 -20.04 -2.94 -4.58
CA PRO A 40 -21.14 -3.11 -3.64
C PRO A 40 -20.87 -2.40 -2.30
N THR A 41 -21.88 -1.73 -1.78
CA THR A 41 -21.82 -1.14 -0.44
C THR A 41 -22.18 -2.14 0.65
N LYS A 42 -22.85 -3.25 0.31
CA LYS A 42 -23.19 -4.33 1.23
C LYS A 42 -22.50 -5.61 0.76
N LEU A 43 -21.56 -6.11 1.57
CA LEU A 43 -20.82 -7.34 1.27
C LEU A 43 -21.51 -8.51 1.98
N ASN A 44 -22.24 -9.30 1.21
CA ASN A 44 -23.07 -10.42 1.69
C ASN A 44 -23.09 -11.56 0.65
N LYS A 45 -23.90 -12.58 0.88
CA LYS A 45 -24.01 -13.74 -0.03
C LYS A 45 -24.50 -13.36 -1.43
N GLU A 46 -25.32 -12.32 -1.55
CA GLU A 46 -25.84 -11.86 -2.85
C GLU A 46 -24.74 -11.21 -3.69
N SER A 47 -23.81 -10.46 -3.05
CA SER A 47 -22.70 -9.80 -3.72
C SER A 47 -21.42 -10.65 -3.78
N LEU A 48 -21.37 -11.80 -3.08
CA LEU A 48 -20.24 -12.74 -3.14
C LEU A 48 -20.22 -13.43 -4.50
N LEU A 49 -19.15 -13.26 -5.26
CA LEU A 49 -18.94 -13.89 -6.56
C LEU A 49 -18.20 -15.21 -6.42
N TRP A 50 -17.15 -15.24 -5.63
CA TRP A 50 -16.38 -16.42 -5.31
C TRP A 50 -15.61 -16.28 -3.99
N SER A 51 -15.23 -17.43 -3.42
CA SER A 51 -14.38 -17.55 -2.24
C SER A 51 -13.30 -18.58 -2.52
N ALA A 52 -12.03 -18.21 -2.31
CA ALA A 52 -10.88 -19.06 -2.53
C ALA A 52 -10.18 -19.39 -1.21
N LYS A 53 -9.89 -20.68 -0.99
CA LYS A 53 -9.03 -21.12 0.12
C LYS A 53 -7.57 -20.97 -0.28
N LEU A 54 -6.80 -20.28 0.55
CA LEU A 54 -5.34 -20.11 0.41
C LEU A 54 -4.61 -21.28 1.09
N PRO A 55 -3.34 -21.56 0.72
CA PRO A 55 -2.55 -22.62 1.37
C PRO A 55 -2.38 -22.45 2.88
N GLY A 56 -2.49 -21.23 3.38
CA GLY A 56 -2.41 -20.89 4.79
C GLY A 56 -2.71 -19.41 5.06
N PRO A 57 -2.61 -18.96 6.30
CA PRO A 57 -2.89 -17.58 6.66
C PRO A 57 -1.84 -16.60 6.15
N GLY A 58 -2.12 -15.31 6.31
CA GLY A 58 -1.24 -14.20 6.01
C GLY A 58 -2.00 -12.87 6.03
N SER A 59 -1.26 -11.77 6.09
CA SER A 59 -1.80 -10.41 6.11
C SER A 59 -1.36 -9.55 4.91
N SER A 60 -0.70 -10.14 3.90
CA SER A 60 -0.43 -9.41 2.67
C SER A 60 -1.73 -8.98 1.99
N SER A 61 -1.79 -7.74 1.54
CA SER A 61 -2.90 -7.24 0.74
C SER A 61 -2.88 -7.88 -0.65
N PRO A 62 -4.05 -8.20 -1.24
CA PRO A 62 -4.11 -8.67 -2.62
C PRO A 62 -3.59 -7.61 -3.59
N VAL A 63 -2.88 -8.03 -4.64
CA VAL A 63 -2.49 -7.17 -5.75
C VAL A 63 -2.97 -7.81 -7.05
N ILE A 64 -3.35 -6.98 -8.02
CA ILE A 64 -4.05 -7.44 -9.22
C ILE A 64 -3.43 -6.78 -10.46
N TRP A 65 -3.16 -7.60 -11.46
CA TRP A 65 -2.78 -7.17 -12.79
C TRP A 65 -3.59 -7.96 -13.80
N GLU A 66 -4.41 -7.27 -14.57
CA GLU A 66 -5.36 -7.90 -15.47
C GLU A 66 -6.18 -9.00 -14.72
N ASP A 67 -6.26 -10.21 -15.26
CA ASP A 67 -7.01 -11.32 -14.68
C ASP A 67 -6.26 -12.08 -13.56
N LYS A 68 -5.09 -11.62 -13.14
CA LYS A 68 -4.24 -12.30 -12.15
C LYS A 68 -4.21 -11.54 -10.82
N LEU A 69 -4.50 -12.26 -9.76
CA LEU A 69 -4.43 -11.78 -8.39
C LEU A 69 -3.30 -12.52 -7.66
N TYR A 70 -2.52 -11.78 -6.89
CA TYR A 70 -1.38 -12.31 -6.15
C TYR A 70 -1.50 -11.99 -4.67
N VAL A 71 -1.22 -13.01 -3.83
CA VAL A 71 -1.09 -12.88 -2.38
C VAL A 71 0.05 -13.76 -1.89
N THR A 72 0.61 -13.45 -0.72
CA THR A 72 1.50 -14.37 -0.03
C THR A 72 0.72 -15.19 1.00
N SER A 73 1.17 -16.38 1.33
CA SER A 73 0.54 -17.29 2.29
C SER A 73 1.62 -18.05 3.06
N GLU A 74 1.49 -18.18 4.39
CA GLU A 74 2.46 -18.90 5.19
C GLU A 74 2.05 -20.36 5.46
N ASP A 75 3.03 -21.23 5.57
CA ASP A 75 2.92 -22.57 6.15
C ASP A 75 3.98 -22.68 7.22
N ARG A 76 3.57 -22.50 8.47
CA ARG A 76 4.50 -22.50 9.62
C ARG A 76 5.16 -23.85 9.86
N ASP A 77 4.43 -24.93 9.69
CA ASP A 77 4.92 -26.28 9.92
C ASP A 77 6.00 -26.64 8.90
N LYS A 78 5.82 -26.21 7.65
CA LYS A 78 6.81 -26.41 6.58
C LYS A 78 7.83 -25.30 6.48
N LYS A 79 7.72 -24.25 7.31
CA LYS A 79 8.60 -23.06 7.30
C LYS A 79 8.75 -22.47 5.90
N THR A 80 7.60 -22.27 5.24
CA THR A 80 7.56 -21.70 3.89
C THR A 80 6.60 -20.52 3.83
N VAL A 81 6.93 -19.57 2.97
CA VAL A 81 5.98 -18.57 2.44
C VAL A 81 5.73 -18.88 0.97
N SER A 82 4.49 -18.81 0.56
CA SER A 82 4.09 -19.06 -0.83
C SER A 82 3.62 -17.77 -1.46
N LEU A 83 4.08 -17.47 -2.68
CA LEU A 83 3.40 -16.54 -3.57
C LEU A 83 2.35 -17.33 -4.35
N VAL A 84 1.08 -16.95 -4.21
CA VAL A 84 -0.07 -17.61 -4.83
C VAL A 84 -0.63 -16.70 -5.91
N CYS A 85 -0.75 -17.23 -7.14
CA CYS A 85 -1.47 -16.60 -8.24
C CYS A 85 -2.84 -17.22 -8.37
N ILE A 86 -3.86 -16.37 -8.42
CA ILE A 86 -5.27 -16.75 -8.51
C ILE A 86 -5.88 -16.00 -9.70
N ASN A 87 -6.72 -16.66 -10.45
CA ASN A 87 -7.52 -15.98 -11.47
C ASN A 87 -8.56 -15.07 -10.82
N ALA A 88 -8.46 -13.77 -11.06
CA ALA A 88 -9.28 -12.75 -10.40
C ALA A 88 -10.79 -12.84 -10.78
N LYS A 89 -11.14 -13.47 -11.90
CA LYS A 89 -12.54 -13.66 -12.33
C LYS A 89 -13.19 -14.85 -11.65
N SER A 90 -12.47 -15.98 -11.56
CA SER A 90 -13.02 -17.26 -11.09
C SER A 90 -12.65 -17.64 -9.66
N GLY A 91 -11.61 -17.02 -9.06
CA GLY A 91 -11.06 -17.42 -7.76
C GLY A 91 -10.23 -18.72 -7.82
N MET A 92 -10.01 -19.31 -9.01
CA MET A 92 -9.24 -20.54 -9.15
C MET A 92 -7.74 -20.27 -9.04
N PRO A 93 -6.98 -21.07 -8.27
CA PRO A 93 -5.53 -20.97 -8.23
C PRO A 93 -4.93 -21.37 -9.59
N GLU A 94 -3.99 -20.55 -10.10
CA GLU A 94 -3.27 -20.83 -11.34
C GLU A 94 -1.92 -21.48 -11.07
N TRP A 95 -1.18 -20.92 -10.12
CA TRP A 95 0.11 -21.45 -9.68
C TRP A 95 0.50 -20.99 -8.29
N THR A 96 1.46 -21.67 -7.68
CA THR A 96 2.00 -21.36 -6.38
C THR A 96 3.53 -21.53 -6.37
N LYS A 97 4.25 -20.52 -5.93
CA LYS A 97 5.69 -20.56 -5.67
C LYS A 97 5.97 -20.63 -4.19
N LYS A 98 6.67 -21.67 -3.75
CA LYS A 98 7.09 -21.85 -2.36
C LYS A 98 8.51 -21.31 -2.17
N LEU A 99 8.70 -20.51 -1.13
CA LEU A 99 9.96 -19.92 -0.70
C LEU A 99 10.24 -20.44 0.70
N SER A 100 11.42 -21.03 0.91
CA SER A 100 11.81 -21.59 2.22
C SER A 100 12.28 -20.45 3.12
N VAL A 101 11.54 -20.18 4.20
CA VAL A 101 11.86 -19.10 5.13
C VAL A 101 12.69 -19.55 6.32
N GLY A 102 12.76 -20.87 6.61
CA GLY A 102 13.46 -21.37 7.78
C GLY A 102 12.85 -20.91 9.10
N ASP A 103 13.65 -20.98 10.17
CA ASP A 103 13.25 -20.47 11.48
C ASP A 103 13.63 -19.02 11.62
N TYR A 104 12.69 -18.17 12.08
CA TYR A 104 13.03 -16.86 12.58
C TYR A 104 11.99 -16.32 13.58
N HIS A 105 12.42 -15.38 14.40
CA HIS A 105 11.57 -14.82 15.43
C HIS A 105 10.46 -13.94 14.85
N LEU A 106 9.23 -14.26 15.18
CA LEU A 106 8.04 -13.47 14.84
C LEU A 106 7.34 -12.99 16.09
N HIS A 107 6.96 -11.73 16.11
CA HIS A 107 6.04 -11.24 17.11
C HIS A 107 4.66 -11.91 16.94
N ARG A 108 3.97 -12.22 18.05
CA ARG A 108 2.69 -12.96 18.09
C ARG A 108 1.56 -12.43 17.18
N PHE A 109 1.63 -11.14 16.81
CA PHE A 109 0.64 -10.49 15.92
C PHE A 109 1.10 -10.42 14.46
N ASN A 110 2.19 -11.10 14.11
CA ASN A 110 2.70 -11.07 12.75
C ASN A 110 2.84 -12.48 12.16
N ASN A 111 3.06 -12.55 10.86
CA ASN A 111 3.25 -13.76 10.08
C ASN A 111 4.34 -13.54 9.02
N THR A 112 4.84 -14.64 8.45
CA THR A 112 5.87 -14.58 7.38
C THR A 112 5.31 -14.07 6.05
N ALA A 113 3.98 -14.08 5.90
CA ALA A 113 3.25 -13.64 4.71
C ALA A 113 2.60 -12.26 4.89
N ALA A 114 3.31 -11.33 5.56
CA ALA A 114 2.83 -9.97 5.81
C ALA A 114 3.14 -9.00 4.65
N ALA A 115 4.27 -9.18 3.96
CA ALA A 115 4.64 -8.32 2.85
C ALA A 115 3.72 -8.50 1.64
N SER A 116 3.07 -7.43 1.20
CA SER A 116 2.27 -7.44 -0.03
C SER A 116 3.21 -7.48 -1.24
N PRO A 117 2.90 -8.30 -2.26
CA PRO A 117 3.61 -8.25 -3.53
C PRO A 117 3.44 -6.91 -4.25
N ALA A 118 4.27 -6.66 -5.26
CA ALA A 118 4.03 -5.65 -6.28
C ALA A 118 4.05 -6.30 -7.65
N VAL A 119 3.23 -5.83 -8.58
CA VAL A 119 3.06 -6.40 -9.92
C VAL A 119 3.06 -5.31 -10.99
N SER A 120 3.58 -5.64 -12.15
CA SER A 120 3.52 -4.84 -13.38
C SER A 120 3.25 -5.74 -14.57
N ALA A 121 3.22 -5.19 -15.79
CA ALA A 121 3.10 -5.98 -17.01
C ALA A 121 4.20 -7.04 -17.17
N ASP A 122 5.39 -6.80 -16.63
CA ASP A 122 6.57 -7.65 -16.85
C ASP A 122 6.79 -8.70 -15.77
N ALA A 123 6.40 -8.39 -14.51
CA ALA A 123 6.76 -9.25 -13.37
C ALA A 123 5.87 -9.02 -12.14
N VAL A 124 5.82 -10.04 -11.28
CA VAL A 124 5.40 -9.94 -9.89
C VAL A 124 6.63 -10.08 -8.99
N VAL A 125 6.78 -9.14 -8.05
CA VAL A 125 7.90 -9.10 -7.09
C VAL A 125 7.37 -9.31 -5.68
N VAL A 126 8.00 -10.21 -4.95
CA VAL A 126 7.67 -10.52 -3.55
C VAL A 126 8.89 -10.37 -2.66
N ALA A 127 8.68 -9.78 -1.48
CA ALA A 127 9.68 -9.72 -0.42
C ALA A 127 9.47 -10.88 0.56
N TRP A 128 10.57 -11.52 0.96
CA TRP A 128 10.55 -12.61 1.93
C TRP A 128 11.85 -12.66 2.74
N TYR A 129 11.82 -13.39 3.83
CA TYR A 129 12.97 -13.53 4.73
C TYR A 129 13.52 -14.95 4.68
N ASP A 130 14.81 -15.09 4.40
CA ASP A 130 15.54 -16.33 4.49
C ASP A 130 16.15 -16.48 5.89
N GLY A 131 15.42 -17.15 6.79
CA GLY A 131 15.83 -17.31 8.18
C GLY A 131 17.05 -18.18 8.38
N LYS A 132 17.38 -19.04 7.40
CA LYS A 132 18.62 -19.84 7.46
C LYS A 132 19.87 -18.97 7.31
N ASN A 133 19.78 -17.95 6.44
CA ASN A 133 20.88 -17.04 6.15
C ASN A 133 20.73 -15.67 6.85
N GLU A 134 19.62 -15.47 7.56
CA GLU A 134 19.26 -14.22 8.26
C GLU A 134 19.22 -12.99 7.34
N VAL A 135 18.79 -13.17 6.10
CA VAL A 135 18.74 -12.11 5.08
C VAL A 135 17.35 -11.91 4.51
N ALA A 136 17.01 -10.67 4.23
CA ALA A 136 15.85 -10.31 3.45
C ALA A 136 16.14 -10.47 1.96
N LYS A 137 15.16 -10.96 1.21
CA LYS A 137 15.26 -11.20 -0.23
C LYS A 137 14.05 -10.63 -0.98
N LEU A 138 14.28 -10.29 -2.24
CA LEU A 138 13.24 -10.06 -3.24
C LEU A 138 13.35 -11.14 -4.31
N SER A 139 12.23 -11.70 -4.71
CA SER A 139 12.16 -12.60 -5.86
C SER A 139 11.14 -12.09 -6.86
N ALA A 140 11.52 -12.13 -8.14
CA ALA A 140 10.63 -11.78 -9.24
C ALA A 140 10.28 -13.01 -10.06
N PHE A 141 9.03 -13.07 -10.48
CA PHE A 141 8.48 -14.11 -11.33
C PHE A 141 7.71 -13.45 -12.48
N ASN A 142 7.66 -14.11 -13.63
CA ASN A 142 6.73 -13.69 -14.67
C ASN A 142 5.29 -14.14 -14.32
N HIS A 143 4.30 -13.72 -15.12
CA HIS A 143 2.89 -14.03 -14.88
C HIS A 143 2.52 -15.53 -15.00
N SER A 144 3.39 -16.39 -15.56
CA SER A 144 3.25 -17.85 -15.57
C SER A 144 3.96 -18.53 -14.38
N GLY A 145 4.53 -17.76 -13.46
CA GLY A 145 5.24 -18.29 -12.29
C GLY A 145 6.68 -18.73 -12.56
N LYS A 146 7.27 -18.42 -13.72
CA LYS A 146 8.69 -18.69 -14.01
C LYS A 146 9.57 -17.70 -13.27
N ASP A 147 10.64 -18.21 -12.64
CA ASP A 147 11.64 -17.41 -11.95
C ASP A 147 12.35 -16.47 -12.93
N LEU A 148 12.46 -15.19 -12.59
CA LEU A 148 13.21 -14.19 -13.32
C LEU A 148 14.53 -13.89 -12.63
N TRP A 149 14.49 -13.51 -11.37
CA TRP A 149 15.66 -13.23 -10.56
C TRP A 149 15.32 -13.28 -9.06
N THR A 150 16.36 -13.46 -8.25
CA THR A 150 16.33 -13.24 -6.80
C THR A 150 17.44 -12.28 -6.43
N TYR A 151 17.12 -11.28 -5.62
CA TYR A 151 18.03 -10.26 -5.13
C TYR A 151 18.13 -10.38 -3.61
N GLU A 152 19.35 -10.50 -3.11
CA GLU A 152 19.62 -10.45 -1.67
C GLU A 152 19.68 -9.00 -1.23
N VAL A 153 18.67 -8.58 -0.46
CA VAL A 153 18.57 -7.22 0.07
C VAL A 153 19.64 -6.99 1.11
N GLY A 154 19.85 -7.96 1.98
CA GLY A 154 20.88 -7.94 3.00
C GLY A 154 20.40 -8.47 4.35
N PRO A 155 21.30 -8.50 5.36
CA PRO A 155 20.98 -8.91 6.71
C PRO A 155 19.80 -8.10 7.25
N GLN A 156 18.83 -8.78 7.89
CA GLN A 156 17.68 -8.11 8.46
C GLN A 156 17.45 -8.49 9.92
N LYS A 157 17.33 -7.49 10.76
CA LYS A 157 16.92 -7.64 12.14
C LYS A 157 15.74 -6.73 12.44
N SER A 158 14.62 -7.31 12.85
CA SER A 158 13.37 -6.59 13.11
C SER A 158 12.60 -7.23 14.24
N GLN A 159 11.82 -6.44 14.98
CA GLN A 159 10.94 -6.94 16.06
C GLN A 159 9.72 -7.71 15.54
N HIS A 160 9.22 -7.34 14.37
CA HIS A 160 7.93 -7.80 13.85
C HIS A 160 8.05 -8.53 12.50
N GLY A 161 9.23 -9.08 12.18
CA GLY A 161 9.44 -9.80 10.94
C GLY A 161 9.82 -8.88 9.77
N ILE A 162 9.51 -9.31 8.54
CA ILE A 162 9.90 -8.59 7.34
C ILE A 162 9.22 -7.21 7.27
N ASN A 163 10.01 -6.18 6.95
CA ASN A 163 9.57 -4.79 6.82
C ASN A 163 9.65 -4.25 5.39
N LEU A 164 9.86 -5.13 4.42
CA LEU A 164 10.00 -4.74 3.01
C LEU A 164 8.64 -4.78 2.30
N HIS A 165 8.25 -3.65 1.72
CA HIS A 165 7.12 -3.52 0.83
C HIS A 165 7.61 -2.98 -0.51
N PRO A 166 7.82 -3.85 -1.52
CA PRO A 166 8.35 -3.43 -2.82
C PRO A 166 7.35 -2.52 -3.53
N VAL A 167 7.87 -1.52 -4.22
CA VAL A 167 7.09 -0.64 -5.11
C VAL A 167 7.70 -0.72 -6.49
N ILE A 168 6.95 -1.24 -7.47
CA ILE A 168 7.34 -1.18 -8.87
C ILE A 168 6.89 0.18 -9.42
N HIS A 169 7.83 0.91 -10.02
CA HIS A 169 7.55 2.14 -10.74
C HIS A 169 8.49 2.23 -11.93
N LEU A 170 7.93 2.41 -13.12
CA LEU A 170 8.67 2.32 -14.39
C LEU A 170 9.48 1.01 -14.46
N ASP A 171 10.78 1.11 -14.69
CA ASP A 171 11.72 -0.02 -14.84
C ASP A 171 12.38 -0.49 -13.54
N ARG A 172 11.87 -0.05 -12.37
CA ARG A 172 12.55 -0.22 -11.07
C ARG A 172 11.65 -0.77 -9.98
N VAL A 173 12.28 -1.48 -9.07
CA VAL A 173 11.71 -1.88 -7.78
C VAL A 173 12.36 -1.02 -6.70
N ILE A 174 11.56 -0.19 -6.04
CA ILE A 174 12.00 0.63 -4.90
C ILE A 174 11.78 -0.16 -3.61
N VAL A 175 12.79 -0.14 -2.74
CA VAL A 175 12.76 -0.79 -1.43
C VAL A 175 13.25 0.14 -0.33
N SER A 176 12.63 0.04 0.82
CA SER A 176 13.04 0.69 2.06
C SER A 176 13.48 -0.39 3.04
N HIS A 177 14.79 -0.66 3.11
CA HIS A 177 15.38 -1.65 4.00
C HIS A 177 15.89 -0.96 5.28
N LEU A 178 14.96 -0.42 6.06
CA LEU A 178 15.20 0.34 7.30
C LEU A 178 14.79 -0.52 8.50
N HIS A 179 15.75 -1.14 9.17
CA HIS A 179 15.56 -2.10 10.24
C HIS A 179 16.41 -1.77 11.46
N MET A 180 16.58 -2.70 12.41
CA MET A 180 17.29 -2.42 13.66
C MET A 180 18.77 -2.06 13.47
N ASN A 181 19.42 -2.63 12.46
CA ASN A 181 20.80 -2.34 12.07
C ASN A 181 20.81 -1.33 10.92
N ASP A 182 22.01 -0.92 10.51
CA ASP A 182 22.16 -0.04 9.34
C ASP A 182 21.57 -0.66 8.10
N GLY A 183 20.86 0.15 7.35
CA GLY A 183 20.12 -0.25 6.17
C GLY A 183 20.28 0.74 5.04
N TYR A 184 19.32 0.70 4.10
CA TYR A 184 19.35 1.61 2.96
C TYR A 184 17.95 1.76 2.34
N ILE A 185 17.77 2.83 1.57
CA ILE A 185 16.72 2.93 0.56
C ILE A 185 17.38 2.64 -0.79
N GLY A 186 16.75 1.84 -1.64
CA GLY A 186 17.38 1.43 -2.89
C GLY A 186 16.42 1.25 -4.06
N ALA A 187 16.98 1.28 -5.26
CA ALA A 187 16.33 0.89 -6.49
C ALA A 187 17.05 -0.29 -7.13
N ILE A 188 16.26 -1.25 -7.59
CA ILE A 188 16.70 -2.49 -8.24
C ILE A 188 16.05 -2.51 -9.62
N SER A 189 16.81 -2.89 -10.65
CA SER A 189 16.27 -3.05 -12.02
C SER A 189 15.22 -4.15 -12.03
N LEU A 190 14.02 -3.83 -12.44
CA LEU A 190 12.91 -4.78 -12.59
C LEU A 190 13.28 -5.91 -13.57
N LYS A 191 13.98 -5.56 -14.65
CA LYS A 191 14.38 -6.50 -15.70
C LYS A 191 15.48 -7.47 -15.26
N THR A 192 16.48 -6.99 -14.50
CA THR A 192 17.70 -7.76 -14.25
C THR A 192 17.90 -8.19 -12.80
N GLY A 193 17.16 -7.63 -11.85
CA GLY A 193 17.38 -7.85 -10.42
C GLY A 193 18.65 -7.22 -9.87
N LYS A 194 19.37 -6.41 -10.63
CA LYS A 194 20.60 -5.76 -10.17
C LYS A 194 20.31 -4.41 -9.51
N ALA A 195 21.06 -4.08 -8.46
CA ALA A 195 20.96 -2.77 -7.83
C ALA A 195 21.33 -1.66 -8.83
N ILE A 196 20.52 -0.60 -8.88
CA ILE A 196 20.77 0.61 -9.65
C ILE A 196 21.45 1.63 -8.74
N TRP A 197 20.86 1.86 -7.57
CA TRP A 197 21.45 2.69 -6.53
C TRP A 197 21.03 2.22 -5.13
N LYS A 198 21.83 2.56 -4.14
CA LYS A 198 21.58 2.36 -2.71
C LYS A 198 22.00 3.62 -1.97
N THR A 199 21.12 4.17 -1.15
CA THR A 199 21.42 5.29 -0.25
C THR A 199 21.40 4.77 1.18
N PRO A 200 22.59 4.66 1.84
CA PRO A 200 22.72 4.06 3.16
C PRO A 200 22.16 4.99 4.25
N TYR A 201 21.65 4.38 5.31
CA TYR A 201 21.14 5.07 6.49
C TYR A 201 21.45 4.28 7.76
N ALA A 202 21.55 5.01 8.88
CA ALA A 202 21.78 4.43 10.19
C ALA A 202 20.60 3.56 10.65
N GLY A 203 20.88 2.58 11.50
CA GLY A 203 19.90 1.64 12.01
C GLY A 203 18.82 2.29 12.88
N GLU A 204 17.63 1.71 12.83
CA GLU A 204 16.42 2.16 13.54
C GLU A 204 16.37 1.68 15.00
N GLY A 205 17.28 0.80 15.42
CA GLY A 205 17.18 0.12 16.70
C GLY A 205 15.83 -0.59 16.82
N LYS A 206 15.22 -0.62 18.01
CA LYS A 206 13.90 -1.23 18.24
C LYS A 206 12.72 -0.47 17.59
N LYS A 207 12.98 0.57 16.84
CA LYS A 207 11.97 1.45 16.21
C LYS A 207 11.86 1.28 14.70
N THR A 208 12.17 0.09 14.21
CA THR A 208 12.10 -0.33 12.78
C THR A 208 10.95 0.31 12.02
N SER A 209 11.22 0.72 10.79
CA SER A 209 10.22 1.24 9.85
C SER A 209 9.58 0.12 9.02
N TYR A 210 8.26 0.20 8.83
CA TYR A 210 7.44 -0.74 8.04
C TYR A 210 6.69 -0.03 6.91
N VAL A 211 7.11 1.18 6.55
CA VAL A 211 6.43 1.99 5.54
C VAL A 211 6.64 1.44 4.14
N THR A 212 5.60 1.55 3.33
CA THR A 212 5.74 1.42 1.88
C THR A 212 6.23 2.76 1.32
N PRO A 213 7.30 2.81 0.53
CA PRO A 213 7.75 4.03 -0.11
C PRO A 213 6.66 4.68 -0.97
N LEU A 214 6.53 5.99 -0.90
CA LEU A 214 5.74 6.75 -1.85
C LEU A 214 6.64 7.16 -3.01
N VAL A 215 6.26 6.79 -4.22
CA VAL A 215 6.86 7.34 -5.45
C VAL A 215 5.85 8.32 -6.04
N ARG A 216 6.27 9.55 -6.24
CA ARG A 216 5.44 10.59 -6.85
C ARG A 216 6.10 11.18 -8.09
N GLU A 217 5.28 11.55 -9.03
CA GLU A 217 5.69 12.32 -10.20
C GLU A 217 5.85 13.80 -9.83
N LYS A 218 6.79 14.45 -10.48
CA LYS A 218 7.06 15.89 -10.42
C LYS A 218 7.01 16.48 -11.83
N THR A 219 6.97 17.79 -11.92
CA THR A 219 7.02 18.50 -13.20
C THR A 219 8.27 18.12 -14.01
N GLY A 220 8.10 17.86 -15.31
CA GLY A 220 9.18 17.56 -16.25
C GLY A 220 9.71 16.13 -16.15
N ASP A 221 8.80 15.14 -16.07
CA ASP A 221 9.10 13.70 -16.05
C ASP A 221 10.08 13.26 -14.96
N LYS A 222 10.16 14.03 -13.88
CA LYS A 222 10.96 13.71 -12.70
C LYS A 222 10.12 12.94 -11.68
N HIS A 223 10.76 12.03 -10.97
CA HIS A 223 10.11 11.26 -9.93
C HIS A 223 10.91 11.38 -8.63
N GLU A 224 10.20 11.30 -7.52
CA GLU A 224 10.75 11.39 -6.18
C GLU A 224 10.28 10.22 -5.32
N VAL A 225 11.20 9.64 -4.56
CA VAL A 225 10.91 8.58 -3.58
C VAL A 225 10.85 9.20 -2.20
N ILE A 226 9.71 9.10 -1.52
CA ILE A 226 9.54 9.62 -0.16
C ILE A 226 9.41 8.47 0.83
N VAL A 227 10.22 8.50 1.87
CA VAL A 227 10.25 7.51 2.95
C VAL A 227 10.26 8.21 4.30
N ALA A 228 9.68 7.57 5.30
CA ALA A 228 9.69 8.03 6.68
C ALA A 228 10.19 6.94 7.62
N SER A 229 11.05 7.30 8.57
CA SER A 229 11.48 6.39 9.63
C SER A 229 11.94 7.15 10.87
N HIS A 230 12.20 6.41 11.93
CA HIS A 230 12.68 7.01 13.18
C HIS A 230 14.03 7.70 13.00
N SER A 231 14.99 7.07 12.33
CA SER A 231 16.36 7.63 12.19
C SER A 231 16.44 8.72 11.14
N LEU A 232 15.56 8.71 10.12
CA LEU A 232 15.58 9.67 9.02
C LEU A 232 14.68 10.91 9.27
N GLY A 233 13.62 10.74 10.07
CA GLY A 233 12.48 11.62 9.95
C GLY A 233 11.71 11.35 8.65
N VAL A 234 11.64 12.32 7.77
CA VAL A 234 11.08 12.18 6.40
C VAL A 234 12.13 12.61 5.39
N VAL A 235 12.34 11.80 4.35
CA VAL A 235 13.30 12.11 3.29
C VAL A 235 12.65 11.97 1.92
N GLY A 236 13.06 12.85 1.00
CA GLY A 236 12.76 12.76 -0.43
C GLY A 236 14.05 12.51 -1.21
N LEU A 237 14.05 11.47 -2.03
CA LEU A 237 15.18 11.07 -2.86
C LEU A 237 14.84 11.21 -4.34
N ASP A 238 15.83 11.59 -5.14
CA ASP A 238 15.74 11.51 -6.59
C ASP A 238 15.57 10.06 -7.04
N PHE A 239 14.51 9.76 -7.75
CA PHE A 239 14.17 8.41 -8.19
C PHE A 239 15.24 7.80 -9.09
N SER A 240 15.91 8.61 -9.91
CA SER A 240 16.88 8.12 -10.89
C SER A 240 18.23 7.77 -10.28
N SER A 241 18.67 8.52 -9.29
CA SER A 241 20.01 8.43 -8.70
C SER A 241 20.05 8.01 -7.23
N GLY A 242 18.93 8.07 -6.51
CA GLY A 242 18.88 7.87 -5.06
C GLY A 242 19.47 9.01 -4.24
N LYS A 243 19.87 10.13 -4.89
CA LYS A 243 20.42 11.28 -4.17
C LYS A 243 19.35 11.94 -3.32
N GLU A 244 19.67 12.26 -2.06
CA GLU A 244 18.78 13.02 -1.20
C GLU A 244 18.53 14.41 -1.79
N LEU A 245 17.26 14.75 -1.97
CA LEU A 245 16.79 16.05 -2.44
C LEU A 245 16.47 16.96 -1.25
N TRP A 246 15.89 16.39 -0.21
CA TRP A 246 15.54 17.08 1.01
C TRP A 246 15.35 16.08 2.15
N SER A 247 15.45 16.57 3.37
CA SER A 247 15.15 15.81 4.59
C SER A 247 14.49 16.68 5.64
N LEU A 248 13.70 16.03 6.50
CA LEU A 248 13.06 16.62 7.67
C LEU A 248 13.38 15.73 8.88
N PRO A 249 14.59 15.85 9.46
CA PRO A 249 15.05 15.00 10.54
C PRO A 249 14.25 15.21 11.83
N ASP A 250 14.41 14.34 12.81
CA ASP A 250 13.90 14.44 14.19
C ASP A 250 12.37 14.55 14.32
N THR A 251 11.62 14.24 13.25
CA THR A 251 10.15 14.31 13.25
C THR A 251 9.48 13.02 13.67
N MET A 252 10.15 11.89 13.48
CA MET A 252 9.65 10.55 13.81
C MET A 252 10.29 10.03 15.09
N LYS A 253 9.54 10.03 16.20
CA LYS A 253 10.06 9.66 17.53
C LYS A 253 9.93 8.19 17.88
N GLN A 254 9.20 7.41 17.05
CA GLN A 254 8.87 6.03 17.31
C GLN A 254 8.78 5.26 15.99
N ARG A 255 8.50 3.93 16.10
CA ARG A 255 8.27 3.04 14.98
C ARG A 255 7.27 3.65 13.98
N THR A 256 7.62 3.61 12.70
CA THR A 256 6.78 4.09 11.59
C THR A 256 6.13 2.90 10.88
N ILE A 257 4.81 2.93 10.73
CA ILE A 257 4.02 1.93 9.99
C ILE A 257 3.14 2.64 8.96
N VAL A 258 2.58 3.79 9.34
CA VAL A 258 1.80 4.65 8.44
C VAL A 258 2.68 5.08 7.27
N SER A 259 2.35 4.60 6.08
CA SER A 259 3.08 4.96 4.86
C SER A 259 2.82 6.42 4.46
N PRO A 260 3.81 7.10 3.85
CA PRO A 260 3.58 8.41 3.27
C PRO A 260 2.49 8.35 2.19
N ILE A 261 1.60 9.34 2.17
CA ILE A 261 0.55 9.48 1.14
C ILE A 261 0.52 10.91 0.59
N ASN A 262 0.20 11.06 -0.70
CA ASN A 262 -0.23 12.35 -1.23
C ASN A 262 -1.61 12.68 -0.65
N VAL A 263 -1.77 13.90 -0.16
CA VAL A 263 -3.05 14.35 0.44
C VAL A 263 -3.84 15.30 -0.44
N LEU A 264 -3.20 15.99 -1.38
CA LEU A 264 -3.87 16.81 -2.37
C LEU A 264 -4.06 16.04 -3.68
N ALA A 265 -5.16 16.30 -4.40
CA ALA A 265 -5.40 15.71 -5.71
C ALA A 265 -4.42 16.30 -6.75
N GLY A 266 -3.94 15.44 -7.63
CA GLY A 266 -3.07 15.80 -8.75
C GLY A 266 -1.71 15.13 -8.65
N SER A 267 -1.50 14.10 -9.47
CA SER A 267 -0.16 13.60 -9.82
C SER A 267 0.52 14.64 -10.72
N GLY A 268 1.84 14.80 -10.58
CA GLY A 268 2.62 15.69 -11.44
C GLY A 268 2.64 17.17 -11.02
N SER A 269 2.06 17.54 -9.88
CA SER A 269 2.16 18.88 -9.31
C SER A 269 3.34 18.98 -8.34
N ASP A 270 4.16 20.03 -8.48
CA ASP A 270 5.18 20.37 -7.49
C ASP A 270 4.54 20.90 -6.20
N ASP A 271 3.33 21.47 -6.28
CA ASP A 271 2.55 21.88 -5.10
C ASP A 271 1.75 20.68 -4.57
N CYS A 272 2.38 19.89 -3.74
CA CYS A 272 1.76 18.74 -3.09
C CYS A 272 1.93 18.80 -1.57
N LEU A 273 1.08 18.08 -0.85
CA LEU A 273 1.28 17.77 0.55
C LEU A 273 1.43 16.25 0.72
N VAL A 274 2.40 15.85 1.51
CA VAL A 274 2.61 14.46 1.90
C VAL A 274 2.31 14.29 3.37
N ALA A 275 1.32 13.46 3.70
CA ALA A 275 1.01 13.18 5.10
C ALA A 275 1.68 11.87 5.53
N VAL A 276 2.17 11.85 6.76
CA VAL A 276 2.97 10.77 7.33
C VAL A 276 2.90 10.78 8.85
N GLY A 277 3.13 9.63 9.47
CA GLY A 277 3.10 9.55 10.93
C GLY A 277 3.85 8.35 11.50
N CYS A 278 3.94 8.32 12.81
CA CYS A 278 4.51 7.23 13.56
C CYS A 278 3.71 6.94 14.84
N LYS A 279 4.04 5.86 15.53
CA LYS A 279 3.52 5.56 16.87
C LYS A 279 3.67 6.75 17.80
N SER A 280 2.80 6.87 18.79
CA SER A 280 2.84 7.90 19.85
C SER A 280 2.33 9.28 19.43
N GLY A 281 1.28 9.32 18.62
CA GLY A 281 0.50 10.53 18.39
C GLY A 281 1.14 11.51 17.40
N VAL A 282 1.99 11.04 16.50
CA VAL A 282 2.60 11.86 15.46
C VAL A 282 1.94 11.56 14.12
N TYR A 283 1.23 12.54 13.57
CA TYR A 283 0.74 12.54 12.20
C TYR A 283 0.68 13.98 11.70
N PHE A 284 1.30 14.25 10.57
CA PHE A 284 1.40 15.61 10.00
C PHE A 284 1.49 15.58 8.48
N ALA A 285 1.23 16.72 7.85
CA ALA A 285 1.53 16.92 6.44
C ALA A 285 2.72 17.86 6.26
N VAL A 286 3.59 17.47 5.33
CA VAL A 286 4.74 18.25 4.89
C VAL A 286 4.56 18.66 3.43
N ARG A 287 4.90 19.91 3.12
CA ARG A 287 5.12 20.38 1.76
C ARG A 287 6.57 20.13 1.41
N PRO A 288 6.87 19.21 0.48
CA PRO A 288 8.22 19.04 -0.05
C PRO A 288 8.70 20.31 -0.74
N PRO A 289 10.02 20.54 -0.83
CA PRO A 289 10.58 21.67 -1.57
C PRO A 289 10.23 21.60 -3.06
N VAL A 290 9.91 22.72 -3.66
CA VAL A 290 9.73 22.85 -5.12
C VAL A 290 11.09 23.08 -5.79
N THR A 291 11.90 23.96 -5.22
CA THR A 291 13.26 24.27 -5.70
C THR A 291 14.33 23.77 -4.74
N ARG A 292 15.59 23.72 -5.19
CA ARG A 292 16.73 23.32 -4.34
C ARG A 292 17.00 24.27 -3.16
N ASN A 293 16.53 25.51 -3.24
CA ASN A 293 16.73 26.51 -2.20
C ASN A 293 15.62 26.50 -1.14
N ASP A 294 14.52 25.84 -1.42
CA ASP A 294 13.41 25.74 -0.49
C ASP A 294 13.71 24.66 0.57
N LYS A 295 13.05 24.79 1.72
CA LYS A 295 13.09 23.79 2.80
C LYS A 295 11.74 23.09 2.89
N PRO A 296 11.71 21.80 3.29
CA PRO A 296 10.44 21.14 3.58
C PRO A 296 9.73 21.86 4.73
N LEU A 297 8.41 22.02 4.61
CA LEU A 297 7.60 22.77 5.57
C LEU A 297 6.50 21.86 6.14
N ILE A 298 6.46 21.69 7.45
CA ILE A 298 5.29 21.08 8.09
C ILE A 298 4.15 22.09 8.03
N VAL A 299 3.11 21.76 7.27
CA VAL A 299 1.94 22.64 7.05
C VAL A 299 0.95 22.51 8.19
N TRP A 300 0.67 21.25 8.61
CA TRP A 300 -0.19 20.99 9.74
C TRP A 300 0.20 19.73 10.51
N LYS A 301 -0.27 19.63 11.75
CA LYS A 301 -0.13 18.45 12.61
C LYS A 301 -1.48 18.08 13.19
N MET A 302 -1.83 16.78 13.12
CA MET A 302 -3.01 16.25 13.78
C MET A 302 -2.76 16.12 15.28
N LYS A 303 -3.81 16.33 16.08
CA LYS A 303 -3.84 16.09 17.53
C LYS A 303 -4.83 14.99 17.87
N GLY A 304 -4.59 14.27 18.96
CA GLY A 304 -5.52 13.24 19.46
C GLY A 304 -5.28 11.86 18.86
N ASP A 305 -6.35 11.19 18.39
CA ASP A 305 -6.32 9.79 17.94
C ASP A 305 -5.67 9.64 16.56
N THR A 306 -4.36 9.79 16.51
CA THR A 306 -3.59 9.65 15.26
C THR A 306 -3.53 8.19 14.81
N PRO A 307 -3.46 7.92 13.49
CA PRO A 307 -3.27 6.57 12.96
C PRO A 307 -1.88 6.02 13.36
N TYR A 308 -1.82 4.71 13.67
CA TYR A 308 -0.57 4.02 13.94
C TYR A 308 -0.30 2.89 12.95
N VAL A 309 -1.25 1.98 12.72
CA VAL A 309 -1.11 0.89 11.73
C VAL A 309 -1.85 1.22 10.43
N PRO A 310 -3.14 1.57 10.44
CA PRO A 310 -3.84 1.90 9.21
C PRO A 310 -3.24 3.15 8.55
N THR A 311 -2.83 3.02 7.30
CA THR A 311 -2.43 4.18 6.48
C THR A 311 -3.67 4.96 6.05
N PRO A 312 -3.76 6.26 6.31
CA PRO A 312 -4.90 7.10 5.91
C PRO A 312 -5.16 7.13 4.40
N VAL A 313 -6.34 7.55 4.00
CA VAL A 313 -6.73 7.72 2.61
C VAL A 313 -7.16 9.17 2.35
N SER A 314 -6.79 9.71 1.20
CA SER A 314 -7.20 11.05 0.77
C SER A 314 -7.95 11.01 -0.54
N ASN A 315 -9.03 11.78 -0.65
CA ASN A 315 -9.72 12.03 -1.92
C ASN A 315 -9.25 13.32 -2.62
N GLY A 316 -8.16 13.91 -2.12
CA GLY A 316 -7.61 15.16 -2.63
C GLY A 316 -8.16 16.43 -1.98
N GLN A 317 -9.24 16.35 -1.23
CA GLN A 317 -9.85 17.46 -0.48
C GLN A 317 -9.90 17.16 1.02
N THR A 318 -10.10 15.90 1.36
CA THR A 318 -10.24 15.41 2.73
C THR A 318 -9.32 14.23 2.96
N VAL A 319 -8.58 14.26 4.06
CA VAL A 319 -7.81 13.13 4.57
C VAL A 319 -8.63 12.39 5.60
N PHE A 320 -8.92 11.12 5.34
CA PHE A 320 -9.60 10.25 6.29
C PHE A 320 -8.57 9.43 7.06
N THR A 321 -8.44 9.71 8.35
CA THR A 321 -7.54 8.97 9.25
C THR A 321 -8.34 7.96 10.05
N LEU A 322 -7.80 6.76 10.21
CA LEU A 322 -8.39 5.71 11.03
C LEU A 322 -7.37 5.25 12.05
N SER A 323 -7.66 5.43 13.34
CA SER A 323 -6.79 4.91 14.39
C SER A 323 -7.00 3.41 14.60
N ASP A 324 -6.01 2.73 15.18
CA ASP A 324 -6.08 1.29 15.53
C ASP A 324 -7.32 0.95 16.37
N GLY A 325 -7.71 1.88 17.25
CA GLY A 325 -8.88 1.72 18.11
C GLY A 325 -10.19 2.19 17.47
N GLY A 326 -10.23 2.54 16.18
CA GLY A 326 -11.46 2.85 15.44
C GLY A 326 -11.95 4.29 15.54
N ALA A 327 -11.12 5.26 15.92
CA ALA A 327 -11.45 6.66 15.68
C ALA A 327 -11.22 6.99 14.21
N LEU A 328 -12.28 7.31 13.49
CA LEU A 328 -12.27 7.77 12.11
C LEU A 328 -12.49 9.28 12.09
N SER A 329 -11.50 10.03 11.58
CA SER A 329 -11.59 11.49 11.45
C SER A 329 -11.46 11.92 9.99
N ALA A 330 -12.17 12.96 9.61
CA ALA A 330 -11.99 13.67 8.35
C ALA A 330 -11.28 14.99 8.61
N LEU A 331 -10.15 15.18 7.95
CA LEU A 331 -9.35 16.40 8.02
C LEU A 331 -9.40 17.12 6.68
N ASP A 332 -9.56 18.42 6.71
CA ASP A 332 -9.36 19.26 5.53
C ASP A 332 -7.91 19.10 5.03
N ALA A 333 -7.73 18.67 3.81
CA ALA A 333 -6.41 18.25 3.30
C ALA A 333 -5.39 19.40 3.30
N PRO A 334 -5.72 20.64 2.89
CA PRO A 334 -4.79 21.77 2.94
C PRO A 334 -4.38 22.21 4.35
N THR A 335 -5.29 22.17 5.31
CA THR A 335 -5.11 22.82 6.62
C THR A 335 -4.98 21.84 7.79
N GLY A 336 -5.36 20.58 7.61
CA GLY A 336 -5.42 19.58 8.67
C GLY A 336 -6.52 19.81 9.71
N LYS A 337 -7.43 20.78 9.48
CA LYS A 337 -8.55 21.06 10.39
C LYS A 337 -9.51 19.88 10.42
N GLU A 338 -9.81 19.34 11.61
CA GLU A 338 -10.79 18.29 11.77
C GLU A 338 -12.19 18.84 11.40
N GLN A 339 -12.84 18.19 10.43
CA GLN A 339 -14.18 18.50 9.97
C GLN A 339 -15.21 17.73 10.78
N TRP A 340 -14.93 16.45 11.01
CA TRP A 340 -15.74 15.56 11.86
C TRP A 340 -14.94 14.37 12.34
N LYS A 341 -15.44 13.71 13.39
CA LYS A 341 -14.86 12.51 13.98
C LYS A 341 -15.95 11.59 14.49
N VAL A 342 -15.77 10.28 14.29
CA VAL A 342 -16.67 9.25 14.80
C VAL A 342 -15.86 8.07 15.37
N LYS A 343 -16.49 7.27 16.23
CA LYS A 343 -15.92 6.04 16.78
C LYS A 343 -16.62 4.83 16.16
N LEU A 344 -15.89 3.99 15.43
CA LEU A 344 -16.45 2.85 14.69
C LEU A 344 -16.71 1.60 15.55
N GLN A 345 -16.37 1.62 16.84
CA GLN A 345 -16.57 0.53 17.80
C GLN A 345 -15.95 -0.82 17.38
N ALA A 346 -14.78 -0.77 16.72
CA ALA A 346 -14.00 -1.91 16.27
C ALA A 346 -12.51 -1.55 16.23
N ASN A 347 -11.64 -2.56 16.08
CA ASN A 347 -10.19 -2.37 15.93
C ASN A 347 -9.76 -2.54 14.49
N PHE A 348 -8.71 -1.81 14.07
CA PHE A 348 -8.28 -1.76 12.68
C PHE A 348 -6.78 -1.86 12.52
N TYR A 349 -6.33 -2.75 11.63
CA TYR A 349 -4.97 -2.77 11.09
C TYR A 349 -4.98 -2.61 9.56
N ALA A 350 -6.01 -3.12 8.88
CA ALA A 350 -6.24 -2.81 7.48
C ALA A 350 -6.43 -1.31 7.27
N SER A 351 -5.83 -0.77 6.23
CA SER A 351 -6.00 0.63 5.84
C SER A 351 -7.38 0.86 5.23
N PRO A 352 -8.04 1.99 5.48
CA PRO A 352 -9.25 2.36 4.79
C PRO A 352 -8.96 2.63 3.30
N ILE A 353 -9.94 2.37 2.44
CA ILE A 353 -9.90 2.65 1.00
C ILE A 353 -11.15 3.41 0.59
N ILE A 354 -11.06 4.12 -0.54
CA ILE A 354 -12.20 4.81 -1.16
C ILE A 354 -12.51 4.16 -2.50
N ALA A 355 -13.77 3.82 -2.74
CA ALA A 355 -14.28 3.33 -4.01
C ALA A 355 -15.59 4.02 -4.38
N GLY A 356 -15.69 4.55 -5.60
CA GLY A 356 -16.88 5.27 -6.07
C GLY A 356 -17.35 6.35 -5.09
N GLY A 357 -16.44 7.05 -4.42
CA GLY A 357 -16.71 8.08 -3.43
C GLY A 357 -17.18 7.58 -2.05
N LYS A 358 -17.19 6.27 -1.79
CA LYS A 358 -17.51 5.67 -0.50
C LYS A 358 -16.26 5.18 0.21
N LEU A 359 -16.23 5.30 1.54
CA LEU A 359 -15.14 4.79 2.38
C LEU A 359 -15.46 3.36 2.82
N TYR A 360 -14.47 2.48 2.72
CA TYR A 360 -14.52 1.09 3.15
C TYR A 360 -13.45 0.87 4.22
N ALA A 361 -13.84 0.36 5.38
CA ALA A 361 -12.95 0.06 6.49
C ALA A 361 -13.19 -1.38 6.96
N LEU A 362 -12.15 -2.23 6.86
CA LEU A 362 -12.18 -3.61 7.31
C LEU A 362 -11.64 -3.69 8.73
N SER A 363 -12.45 -4.13 9.68
CA SER A 363 -12.00 -4.36 11.06
C SER A 363 -11.17 -5.64 11.17
N ARG A 364 -10.39 -5.75 12.23
CA ARG A 364 -9.61 -6.94 12.54
C ARG A 364 -10.49 -8.17 12.75
N GLU A 365 -11.68 -7.97 13.27
CA GLU A 365 -12.68 -9.01 13.53
C GLU A 365 -13.41 -9.45 12.24
N GLY A 366 -13.13 -8.82 11.11
CA GLY A 366 -13.72 -9.15 9.81
C GLY A 366 -15.05 -8.45 9.54
N GLU A 367 -15.31 -7.31 10.17
CA GLU A 367 -16.43 -6.46 9.78
C GLU A 367 -16.01 -5.49 8.67
N MET A 368 -16.72 -5.47 7.56
CA MET A 368 -16.61 -4.43 6.55
C MET A 368 -17.61 -3.32 6.82
N ILE A 369 -17.11 -2.14 7.18
CA ILE A 369 -17.91 -0.94 7.38
C ILE A 369 -17.80 -0.08 6.13
N VAL A 370 -18.94 0.29 5.55
CA VAL A 370 -19.02 1.15 4.37
C VAL A 370 -19.78 2.41 4.72
N ALA A 371 -19.20 3.56 4.40
CA ALA A 371 -19.78 4.85 4.71
C ALA A 371 -19.78 5.81 3.50
N ASP A 372 -20.83 6.61 3.39
CA ASP A 372 -20.79 7.84 2.63
C ASP A 372 -20.09 8.91 3.47
N VAL A 373 -19.08 9.53 2.90
CA VAL A 373 -18.24 10.53 3.58
C VAL A 373 -18.24 11.88 2.84
N SER A 374 -19.17 12.05 1.92
CA SER A 374 -19.24 13.24 1.06
C SER A 374 -19.74 14.50 1.78
N LYS A 375 -20.61 14.36 2.77
CA LYS A 375 -21.21 15.46 3.55
C LYS A 375 -21.14 15.25 5.07
N GLY A 376 -20.20 14.44 5.53
CA GLY A 376 -20.09 13.96 6.89
C GLY A 376 -20.06 12.44 6.91
N TYR A 377 -20.14 11.83 8.10
CA TYR A 377 -20.17 10.38 8.23
C TYR A 377 -21.62 9.86 8.18
N GLN A 378 -21.89 8.97 7.22
CA GLN A 378 -23.13 8.20 7.17
C GLN A 378 -22.80 6.75 6.91
N GLU A 379 -22.94 5.87 7.92
CA GLU A 379 -22.76 4.42 7.74
C GLU A 379 -23.87 3.90 6.81
N LEU A 380 -23.46 3.28 5.70
CA LEU A 380 -24.36 2.67 4.72
C LEU A 380 -24.59 1.19 5.02
N SER A 381 -23.56 0.52 5.49
CA SER A 381 -23.64 -0.89 5.87
C SER A 381 -22.51 -1.30 6.80
N ARG A 382 -22.77 -2.36 7.55
CA ARG A 382 -21.79 -3.12 8.34
C ARG A 382 -22.02 -4.60 8.06
N SER A 383 -21.04 -5.24 7.43
CA SER A 383 -21.13 -6.62 6.97
C SER A 383 -20.13 -7.49 7.73
N SER A 384 -20.60 -8.52 8.43
CA SER A 384 -19.71 -9.49 9.09
C SER A 384 -19.25 -10.53 8.07
N LEU A 385 -17.94 -10.56 7.80
CA LEU A 385 -17.32 -11.46 6.83
C LEU A 385 -16.65 -12.67 7.50
N SER A 386 -16.44 -12.63 8.81
CA SER A 386 -15.79 -13.63 9.66
C SER A 386 -14.49 -14.20 9.09
N PRO A 387 -13.33 -13.97 9.68
CA PRO A 387 -12.06 -14.43 9.14
C PRO A 387 -11.88 -15.97 9.15
N GLY A 388 -12.79 -16.70 9.80
CA GLY A 388 -12.74 -18.16 9.89
C GLY A 388 -11.91 -18.67 11.08
N PRO A 389 -11.95 -19.98 11.38
CA PRO A 389 -11.33 -20.53 12.58
C PRO A 389 -9.80 -20.57 12.56
N GLU A 390 -9.18 -20.53 11.39
CA GLU A 390 -7.73 -20.65 11.22
C GLU A 390 -6.98 -19.33 11.45
N THR A 391 -7.69 -18.18 11.53
CA THR A 391 -7.08 -16.86 11.76
C THR A 391 -8.00 -16.00 12.60
N GLN A 392 -7.42 -15.37 13.62
CA GLN A 392 -8.16 -14.48 14.50
C GLN A 392 -8.45 -13.11 13.87
N TRP A 393 -7.70 -12.71 12.80
CA TRP A 393 -7.68 -11.32 12.36
C TRP A 393 -7.72 -11.14 10.83
N ALA A 394 -8.44 -10.10 10.40
CA ALA A 394 -8.51 -9.62 9.01
C ALA A 394 -7.67 -8.32 8.87
N ASP A 395 -6.36 -8.46 8.83
CA ASP A 395 -5.42 -7.33 8.85
C ASP A 395 -4.98 -6.86 7.45
N ALA A 396 -5.35 -7.57 6.39
CA ALA A 396 -5.01 -7.22 5.00
C ALA A 396 -5.90 -6.10 4.46
N THR A 397 -5.30 -5.07 3.88
CA THR A 397 -6.06 -4.01 3.20
C THR A 397 -6.73 -4.58 1.93
N PRO A 398 -8.03 -4.36 1.71
CA PRO A 398 -8.72 -4.82 0.51
C PRO A 398 -8.17 -4.21 -0.78
N ALA A 399 -8.37 -4.90 -1.89
CA ALA A 399 -8.00 -4.44 -3.24
C ALA A 399 -9.25 -4.22 -4.10
N ILE A 400 -9.15 -3.33 -5.09
CA ILE A 400 -10.24 -2.99 -6.00
C ILE A 400 -9.76 -3.11 -7.44
N ALA A 401 -10.41 -3.95 -8.23
CA ALA A 401 -10.21 -4.05 -9.68
C ALA A 401 -11.48 -4.59 -10.34
N HIS A 402 -11.68 -4.34 -11.62
CA HIS A 402 -12.79 -4.88 -12.42
C HIS A 402 -14.20 -4.58 -11.85
N GLY A 403 -14.37 -3.45 -11.13
CA GLY A 403 -15.63 -3.14 -10.44
C GLY A 403 -15.95 -4.08 -9.26
N LYS A 404 -14.96 -4.74 -8.71
CA LYS A 404 -15.04 -5.70 -7.60
C LYS A 404 -14.14 -5.31 -6.46
N ILE A 405 -14.44 -5.81 -5.26
CA ILE A 405 -13.58 -5.73 -4.09
C ILE A 405 -13.11 -7.13 -3.69
N TYR A 406 -11.82 -7.25 -3.43
CA TYR A 406 -11.16 -8.48 -3.01
C TYR A 406 -10.73 -8.34 -1.56
N VAL A 407 -11.27 -9.18 -0.69
CA VAL A 407 -11.09 -9.10 0.76
C VAL A 407 -10.40 -10.36 1.25
N ARG A 408 -9.21 -10.20 1.82
CA ARG A 408 -8.49 -11.30 2.44
C ARG A 408 -8.87 -11.44 3.91
N LEU A 409 -9.25 -12.64 4.30
CA LEU A 409 -9.68 -13.01 5.63
C LEU A 409 -8.80 -14.19 6.12
N GLY A 410 -7.54 -13.88 6.43
CA GLY A 410 -6.55 -14.87 6.84
C GLY A 410 -6.17 -15.86 5.75
N ALA A 411 -6.64 -17.11 5.84
CA ALA A 411 -6.43 -18.17 4.84
C ALA A 411 -7.55 -18.22 3.78
N ARG A 412 -8.44 -17.22 3.72
CA ARG A 412 -9.51 -17.12 2.73
C ARG A 412 -9.42 -15.80 1.99
N LEU A 413 -9.76 -15.82 0.72
CA LEU A 413 -9.88 -14.64 -0.14
C LEU A 413 -11.26 -14.64 -0.78
N ASP A 414 -12.03 -13.60 -0.53
CA ASP A 414 -13.38 -13.41 -1.03
C ASP A 414 -13.41 -12.28 -2.07
N CYS A 415 -14.18 -12.47 -3.14
CA CYS A 415 -14.44 -11.47 -4.16
C CYS A 415 -15.92 -11.08 -4.15
N PHE A 416 -16.19 -9.79 -4.01
CA PHE A 416 -17.54 -9.24 -4.06
C PHE A 416 -17.69 -8.29 -5.24
N GLY A 417 -18.86 -8.33 -5.89
CA GLY A 417 -19.18 -7.51 -7.05
C GLY A 417 -20.65 -7.58 -7.39
N SER A 418 -21.06 -6.88 -8.45
CA SER A 418 -22.39 -7.06 -9.06
C SER A 418 -22.40 -8.36 -9.87
N LYS A 419 -23.47 -9.16 -9.74
CA LYS A 419 -23.72 -10.34 -10.55
C LYS A 419 -24.19 -9.97 -11.95
#